data_8543df06ff0d342d49a16539fba64f06
#
_entry.id   8543df06ff0d342d49a16539fba64f06
#
_cell.length_a   1.000
_cell.length_b   1.000
_cell.length_c   1.000
_cell.angle_alpha   90.00
_cell.angle_beta   90.00
_cell.angle_gamma   90.00
#
_symmetry.space_group_name_H-M   'P 1'
#
loop_
_entity.id
_entity.type
_entity.pdbx_description
1 polymer ?
#
loop_
_entity_poly.entity_id
_entity_poly.type
_entity_poly.pdbx_seq_one_letter_code
_entity_poly.pdbx_strand_id
1 'polypeptide(L)'
;MVAKATAKKLREGIEAYFAGISRMTEVLESVPTGEKDKYGRDICEERVALNGRGEVVKVEKWLVPPSITDLQNHLELTAAQWEQMKGDEGAKAVIEAAEMRVERYLRRELLTRPGKDLKGVILTLQRDFGFDAEADEMGGTLEELLGGGED
;
A
#
# COMPACT_ATOMS: atom_id res chain seq x y z
N MET A 1 2.94 -2.50 -30.42
CA MET A 1 2.49 -1.20 -29.93
C MET A 1 1.08 -1.30 -29.34
N VAL A 2 0.91 -0.87 -28.12
CA VAL A 2 -0.39 -0.89 -27.45
C VAL A 2 -1.20 0.33 -27.87
N ALA A 3 -2.39 0.11 -28.39
CA ALA A 3 -3.27 1.20 -28.80
C ALA A 3 -3.81 1.95 -27.58
N LYS A 4 -4.23 3.21 -27.78
CA LYS A 4 -4.85 4.02 -26.70
C LYS A 4 -6.03 3.30 -26.05
N ALA A 5 -6.82 2.59 -26.85
CA ALA A 5 -7.96 1.82 -26.34
C ALA A 5 -7.49 0.71 -25.38
N THR A 6 -6.36 0.08 -25.69
CA THR A 6 -5.80 -0.98 -24.85
C THR A 6 -5.27 -0.39 -23.54
N ALA A 7 -4.59 0.76 -23.59
CA ALA A 7 -4.11 1.45 -22.40
C ALA A 7 -5.27 1.86 -21.49
N LYS A 8 -6.37 2.34 -22.08
CA LYS A 8 -7.57 2.69 -21.33
C LYS A 8 -8.18 1.47 -20.65
N LYS A 9 -8.28 0.37 -21.38
CA LYS A 9 -8.82 -0.88 -20.87
C LYS A 9 -7.95 -1.42 -19.73
N LEU A 10 -6.63 -1.33 -19.89
CA LEU A 10 -5.68 -1.72 -18.85
C LEU A 10 -5.88 -0.88 -17.59
N ARG A 11 -6.01 0.43 -17.74
CA ARG A 11 -6.24 1.32 -16.60
C ARG A 11 -7.55 0.98 -15.90
N GLU A 12 -8.61 0.75 -16.64
CA GLU A 12 -9.90 0.37 -16.07
C GLU A 12 -9.82 -0.94 -15.29
N GLY A 13 -9.11 -1.92 -15.83
CA GLY A 13 -8.91 -3.20 -15.16
C GLY A 13 -8.10 -3.07 -13.88
N ILE A 14 -7.07 -2.24 -13.90
CA ILE A 14 -6.25 -1.97 -12.72
C ILE A 14 -7.07 -1.26 -11.65
N GLU A 15 -7.85 -0.25 -12.04
CA GLU A 15 -8.70 0.45 -11.09
C GLU A 15 -9.75 -0.47 -10.49
N ALA A 16 -10.33 -1.35 -11.29
CA ALA A 16 -11.28 -2.34 -10.80
C ALA A 16 -10.65 -3.30 -9.78
N TYR A 17 -9.41 -3.71 -10.03
CA TYR A 17 -8.69 -4.57 -9.09
C TYR A 17 -8.54 -3.87 -7.74
N PHE A 18 -8.01 -2.65 -7.73
CA PHE A 18 -7.80 -1.93 -6.48
C PHE A 18 -9.12 -1.61 -5.78
N ALA A 19 -10.14 -1.25 -6.54
CA ALA A 19 -11.46 -0.97 -5.96
C ALA A 19 -12.07 -2.19 -5.28
N GLY A 20 -11.75 -3.38 -5.78
CA GLY A 20 -12.25 -4.63 -5.21
C GLY A 20 -11.57 -5.04 -3.91
N ILE A 21 -10.37 -4.53 -3.65
CA ILE A 21 -9.60 -4.93 -2.46
C ILE A 21 -9.34 -3.78 -1.49
N SER A 22 -9.89 -2.61 -1.75
CA SER A 22 -9.74 -1.46 -0.87
C SER A 22 -11.02 -0.66 -0.83
N ARG A 23 -11.11 0.24 0.14
CA ARG A 23 -12.22 1.18 0.22
C ARG A 23 -11.77 2.44 0.93
N MET A 24 -12.44 3.55 0.64
CA MET A 24 -12.22 4.79 1.36
C MET A 24 -12.99 4.73 2.67
N THR A 25 -12.32 5.05 3.76
CA THR A 25 -12.89 4.98 5.11
C THR A 25 -12.66 6.32 5.80
N GLU A 26 -13.65 6.78 6.53
CA GLU A 26 -13.53 8.00 7.30
C GLU A 26 -12.53 7.79 8.44
N VAL A 27 -11.69 8.79 8.65
CA VAL A 27 -10.76 8.76 9.77
C VAL A 27 -11.52 9.18 11.01
N LEU A 28 -11.39 8.39 12.07
CA LEU A 28 -11.98 8.72 13.36
C LEU A 28 -10.92 9.22 14.31
N GLU A 29 -11.26 10.24 15.09
CA GLU A 29 -10.38 10.75 16.13
C GLU A 29 -11.05 10.62 17.48
N SER A 30 -10.25 10.41 18.52
CA SER A 30 -10.74 10.30 19.88
C SER A 30 -10.65 11.68 20.52
N VAL A 31 -11.77 12.20 20.98
CA VAL A 31 -11.87 13.54 21.55
C VAL A 31 -12.42 13.45 22.98
N PRO A 32 -11.77 14.12 23.96
CA PRO A 32 -12.31 14.14 25.33
C PRO A 32 -13.69 14.80 25.35
N THR A 33 -14.62 14.21 26.09
CA THR A 33 -15.98 14.75 26.23
C THR A 33 -16.09 15.83 27.29
N GLY A 34 -15.05 16.01 28.10
CA GLY A 34 -15.08 16.90 29.25
C GLY A 34 -15.52 16.20 30.54
N GLU A 35 -15.94 14.96 30.45
CA GLU A 35 -16.34 14.18 31.60
C GLU A 35 -15.24 13.19 31.98
N LYS A 36 -15.25 12.71 33.22
CA LYS A 36 -14.30 11.74 33.72
C LYS A 36 -15.01 10.52 34.25
N ASP A 37 -14.34 9.36 34.12
CA ASP A 37 -14.89 8.12 34.66
C ASP A 37 -14.64 8.06 36.17
N LYS A 38 -15.10 6.98 36.81
CA LYS A 38 -14.96 6.82 38.25
C LYS A 38 -13.52 6.73 38.74
N TYR A 39 -12.57 6.51 37.83
CA TYR A 39 -11.14 6.45 38.16
C TYR A 39 -10.41 7.75 37.83
N GLY A 40 -11.14 8.80 37.44
CA GLY A 40 -10.54 10.10 37.11
C GLY A 40 -9.94 10.19 35.72
N ARG A 41 -10.19 9.21 34.87
CA ARG A 41 -9.69 9.22 33.51
C ARG A 41 -10.68 9.92 32.59
N ASP A 42 -10.17 10.61 31.56
CA ASP A 42 -11.00 11.29 30.62
C ASP A 42 -11.85 10.29 29.82
N ILE A 43 -13.13 10.59 29.69
CA ILE A 43 -14.03 9.83 28.82
C ILE A 43 -13.94 10.47 27.45
N CYS A 44 -13.58 9.67 26.44
CA CYS A 44 -13.43 10.13 25.08
C CYS A 44 -14.52 9.54 24.20
N GLU A 45 -14.86 10.27 23.14
CA GLU A 45 -15.78 9.78 22.12
C GLU A 45 -15.09 9.82 20.78
N GLU A 46 -15.52 8.96 19.87
CA GLU A 46 -14.98 8.95 18.52
C GLU A 46 -15.78 9.90 17.64
N ARG A 47 -15.07 10.70 16.89
CA ARG A 47 -15.65 11.64 15.93
C ARG A 47 -14.98 11.49 14.59
N VAL A 48 -15.71 11.80 13.54
CA VAL A 48 -15.13 11.85 12.20
C VAL A 48 -14.16 13.02 12.15
N ALA A 49 -12.92 12.75 11.72
CA ALA A 49 -11.90 13.79 11.60
C ALA A 49 -12.24 14.72 10.43
N LEU A 50 -12.05 16.01 10.65
CA LEU A 50 -12.26 17.04 9.62
C LEU A 50 -10.95 17.74 9.33
N ASN A 51 -10.73 18.11 8.06
CA ASN A 51 -9.55 18.88 7.68
C ASN A 51 -9.80 20.37 7.98
N GLY A 52 -8.83 21.21 7.65
CA GLY A 52 -8.93 22.66 7.90
C GLY A 52 -10.07 23.35 7.16
N ARG A 53 -10.68 22.67 6.18
CA ARG A 53 -11.82 23.21 5.42
C ARG A 53 -13.15 22.69 5.91
N GLY A 54 -13.15 21.87 6.96
CA GLY A 54 -14.36 21.25 7.49
C GLY A 54 -14.83 20.02 6.71
N GLU A 55 -13.98 19.51 5.82
CA GLU A 55 -14.30 18.32 5.04
C GLU A 55 -13.90 17.05 5.78
N VAL A 56 -14.65 15.97 5.59
CA VAL A 56 -14.37 14.69 6.20
C VAL A 56 -13.06 14.13 5.63
N VAL A 57 -12.14 13.76 6.52
CA VAL A 57 -10.88 13.14 6.13
C VAL A 57 -11.13 11.66 5.87
N LYS A 58 -10.74 11.19 4.69
CA LYS A 58 -10.88 9.78 4.32
C LYS A 58 -9.51 9.20 3.96
N VAL A 59 -9.32 7.93 4.30
CA VAL A 59 -8.11 7.20 3.95
C VAL A 59 -8.49 5.91 3.27
N GLU A 60 -7.59 5.41 2.43
CA GLU A 60 -7.76 4.13 1.77
C GLU A 60 -7.47 3.01 2.76
N LYS A 61 -8.42 2.11 2.92
CA LYS A 61 -8.26 0.94 3.77
C LYS A 61 -8.19 -0.29 2.89
N TRP A 62 -7.13 -1.07 3.06
CA TRP A 62 -6.94 -2.30 2.30
C TRP A 62 -7.67 -3.44 2.97
N LEU A 63 -8.57 -4.09 2.23
CA LEU A 63 -9.29 -5.27 2.69
C LEU A 63 -8.48 -6.52 2.46
N VAL A 64 -7.67 -6.52 1.41
CA VAL A 64 -6.74 -7.59 1.05
C VAL A 64 -5.44 -6.93 0.66
N PRO A 65 -4.28 -7.47 1.07
CA PRO A 65 -3.00 -6.89 0.64
C PRO A 65 -2.87 -6.91 -0.88
N PRO A 66 -2.52 -5.80 -1.51
CA PRO A 66 -2.31 -5.78 -2.95
C PRO A 66 -1.01 -6.48 -3.33
N SER A 67 -0.98 -7.09 -4.50
CA SER A 67 0.26 -7.69 -5.02
C SER A 67 0.28 -7.59 -6.54
N ILE A 68 1.47 -7.54 -7.10
CA ILE A 68 1.63 -7.51 -8.56
C ILE A 68 1.14 -8.83 -9.17
N THR A 69 1.43 -9.96 -8.53
CA THR A 69 0.98 -11.26 -9.00
C THR A 69 -0.55 -11.35 -9.07
N ASP A 70 -1.22 -10.89 -8.03
CA ASP A 70 -2.69 -10.90 -8.00
C ASP A 70 -3.27 -9.95 -9.04
N LEU A 71 -2.64 -8.80 -9.24
CA LEU A 71 -3.06 -7.84 -10.26
C LEU A 71 -2.92 -8.46 -11.65
N GLN A 72 -1.79 -9.10 -11.93
CA GLN A 72 -1.58 -9.79 -13.20
C GLN A 72 -2.65 -10.87 -13.43
N ASN A 73 -2.96 -11.65 -12.40
CA ASN A 73 -4.00 -12.67 -12.47
C ASN A 73 -5.37 -12.06 -12.75
N HIS A 74 -5.68 -10.95 -12.10
CA HIS A 74 -6.95 -10.26 -12.33
C HIS A 74 -7.08 -9.77 -13.77
N LEU A 75 -5.97 -9.31 -14.35
CA LEU A 75 -5.93 -8.82 -15.73
C LEU A 75 -5.73 -9.95 -16.75
N GLU A 76 -5.55 -11.17 -16.29
CA GLU A 76 -5.27 -12.34 -17.13
C GLU A 76 -4.00 -12.15 -17.96
N LEU A 77 -2.98 -11.55 -17.37
CA LEU A 77 -1.69 -11.32 -18.00
C LEU A 77 -0.61 -12.20 -17.37
N THR A 78 0.29 -12.71 -18.19
CA THR A 78 1.48 -13.38 -17.68
C THR A 78 2.51 -12.33 -17.28
N ALA A 79 3.50 -12.74 -16.47
CA ALA A 79 4.59 -11.85 -16.12
C ALA A 79 5.33 -11.33 -17.36
N ALA A 80 5.51 -12.19 -18.36
CA ALA A 80 6.16 -11.80 -19.62
C ALA A 80 5.34 -10.75 -20.37
N GLN A 81 4.02 -10.92 -20.42
CA GLN A 81 3.15 -9.95 -21.08
C GLN A 81 3.15 -8.61 -20.35
N TRP A 82 3.18 -8.65 -19.02
CA TRP A 82 3.27 -7.45 -18.19
C TRP A 82 4.55 -6.66 -18.51
N GLU A 83 5.69 -7.34 -18.54
CA GLU A 83 6.96 -6.71 -18.89
C GLU A 83 6.99 -6.21 -20.32
N GLN A 84 6.39 -6.95 -21.24
CA GLN A 84 6.30 -6.54 -22.64
C GLN A 84 5.50 -5.24 -22.80
N MET A 85 4.42 -5.10 -22.05
CA MET A 85 3.59 -3.90 -22.09
C MET A 85 4.31 -2.67 -21.57
N LYS A 86 5.29 -2.84 -20.72
CA LYS A 86 6.13 -1.72 -20.26
C LYS A 86 6.97 -1.10 -21.37
N GLY A 87 7.12 -1.79 -22.48
CA GLY A 87 7.82 -1.26 -23.65
C GLY A 87 7.00 -0.26 -24.44
N ASP A 88 5.73 -0.11 -24.14
CA ASP A 88 4.82 0.82 -24.81
C ASP A 88 4.55 2.01 -23.90
N GLU A 89 4.84 3.22 -24.34
CA GLU A 89 4.72 4.43 -23.51
C GLU A 89 3.33 4.62 -22.90
N GLY A 90 2.29 4.30 -23.64
CA GLY A 90 0.92 4.47 -23.15
C GLY A 90 0.60 3.52 -22.00
N ALA A 91 1.05 2.28 -22.11
CA ALA A 91 0.82 1.28 -21.09
C ALA A 91 1.83 1.41 -19.95
N LYS A 92 3.06 1.83 -20.25
CA LYS A 92 4.13 1.97 -19.25
C LYS A 92 3.71 2.85 -18.08
N ALA A 93 3.17 4.03 -18.37
CA ALA A 93 2.76 4.95 -17.31
C ALA A 93 1.68 4.35 -16.41
N VAL A 94 0.73 3.64 -17.01
CA VAL A 94 -0.35 2.99 -16.28
C VAL A 94 0.19 1.87 -15.38
N ILE A 95 1.08 1.06 -15.92
CA ILE A 95 1.69 -0.05 -15.19
C ILE A 95 2.57 0.47 -14.05
N GLU A 96 3.40 1.47 -14.32
CA GLU A 96 4.28 2.04 -13.29
C GLU A 96 3.47 2.66 -12.15
N ALA A 97 2.35 3.30 -12.45
CA ALA A 97 1.48 3.86 -11.42
C ALA A 97 0.90 2.75 -10.54
N ALA A 98 0.51 1.63 -11.14
CA ALA A 98 -0.01 0.49 -10.40
C ALA A 98 1.07 -0.15 -9.53
N GLU A 99 2.26 -0.33 -10.07
CA GLU A 99 3.39 -0.87 -9.33
C GLU A 99 3.77 0.02 -8.16
N MET A 100 3.77 1.32 -8.37
CA MET A 100 4.06 2.29 -7.32
C MET A 100 3.04 2.21 -6.19
N ARG A 101 1.78 1.99 -6.52
CA ARG A 101 0.73 1.87 -5.53
C ARG A 101 0.92 0.64 -4.64
N VAL A 102 1.30 -0.49 -5.24
CA VAL A 102 1.61 -1.71 -4.50
C VAL A 102 2.88 -1.52 -3.66
N GLU A 103 3.91 -0.91 -4.25
CA GLU A 103 5.15 -0.65 -3.55
C GLU A 103 4.94 0.25 -2.33
N ARG A 104 4.13 1.30 -2.47
CA ARG A 104 3.80 2.19 -1.34
C ARG A 104 3.16 1.43 -0.20
N TYR A 105 2.24 0.53 -0.53
CA TYR A 105 1.60 -0.29 0.49
C TYR A 105 2.66 -1.10 1.25
N LEU A 106 3.55 -1.77 0.52
CA LEU A 106 4.57 -2.61 1.12
C LEU A 106 5.57 -1.80 1.96
N ARG A 107 6.00 -0.65 1.47
CA ARG A 107 6.92 0.21 2.22
C ARG A 107 6.26 0.77 3.48
N ARG A 108 4.99 1.08 3.41
CA ARG A 108 4.23 1.53 4.57
C ARG A 108 4.17 0.43 5.62
N GLU A 109 4.00 -0.83 5.19
CA GLU A 109 3.99 -1.97 6.09
C GLU A 109 5.33 -2.12 6.81
N LEU A 110 6.44 -1.83 6.14
CA LEU A 110 7.75 -1.83 6.78
C LEU A 110 7.83 -0.85 7.95
N LEU A 111 7.16 0.28 7.83
CA LEU A 111 7.23 1.34 8.83
C LEU A 111 6.24 1.15 9.98
N THR A 112 5.14 0.45 9.74
CA THR A 112 4.03 0.39 10.69
C THR A 112 3.81 -0.98 11.32
N ARG A 113 4.29 -2.04 10.69
CA ARG A 113 4.08 -3.41 11.17
C ARG A 113 5.12 -3.80 12.22
N PRO A 114 4.75 -4.59 13.24
CA PRO A 114 5.72 -5.11 14.19
C PRO A 114 6.83 -5.91 13.52
N GLY A 115 8.07 -5.78 14.03
CA GLY A 115 9.27 -6.30 13.38
C GLY A 115 9.24 -7.76 12.96
N LYS A 116 8.61 -8.63 13.73
CA LYS A 116 8.61 -10.07 13.43
C LYS A 116 7.82 -10.45 12.18
N ASP A 117 6.98 -9.54 11.67
CA ASP A 117 6.17 -9.82 10.50
C ASP A 117 6.71 -9.16 9.21
N LEU A 118 7.91 -8.59 9.26
CA LEU A 118 8.46 -7.84 8.13
C LEU A 118 9.11 -8.69 7.06
N LYS A 119 9.52 -9.92 7.39
CA LYS A 119 10.25 -10.75 6.46
C LYS A 119 9.55 -10.95 5.13
N GLY A 120 8.25 -11.26 5.17
CA GLY A 120 7.46 -11.45 3.95
C GLY A 120 7.35 -10.17 3.13
N VAL A 121 7.20 -9.03 3.79
CA VAL A 121 7.12 -7.73 3.13
C VAL A 121 8.43 -7.42 2.41
N ILE A 122 9.55 -7.62 3.08
CA ILE A 122 10.87 -7.37 2.51
C ILE A 122 11.14 -8.30 1.32
N LEU A 123 10.82 -9.58 1.45
CA LEU A 123 11.01 -10.53 0.35
C LEU A 123 10.17 -10.14 -0.87
N THR A 124 8.95 -9.68 -0.65
CA THR A 124 8.09 -9.22 -1.75
C THR A 124 8.67 -7.98 -2.42
N LEU A 125 9.16 -7.02 -1.64
CA LEU A 125 9.79 -5.83 -2.18
C LEU A 125 11.05 -6.17 -2.98
N GLN A 126 11.84 -7.10 -2.49
CA GLN A 126 13.04 -7.55 -3.20
C GLN A 126 12.69 -8.22 -4.53
N ARG A 127 11.71 -9.10 -4.51
CA ARG A 127 11.29 -9.84 -5.70
C ARG A 127 10.66 -8.95 -6.76
N ASP A 128 9.73 -8.10 -6.36
CA ASP A 128 8.90 -7.35 -7.30
C ASP A 128 9.43 -5.95 -7.63
N PHE A 129 10.20 -5.35 -6.73
CA PHE A 129 10.61 -3.95 -6.88
C PHE A 129 12.12 -3.71 -6.76
N GLY A 130 12.89 -4.78 -6.71
CA GLY A 130 14.34 -4.65 -6.64
C GLY A 130 14.85 -3.97 -5.37
N PHE A 131 14.06 -4.00 -4.31
CA PHE A 131 14.45 -3.41 -3.04
C PHE A 131 15.77 -4.03 -2.53
N ASP A 132 16.74 -3.18 -2.20
CA ASP A 132 18.02 -3.62 -1.68
C ASP A 132 18.21 -3.05 -0.28
N ALA A 133 18.09 -3.93 0.71
CA ALA A 133 18.22 -3.55 2.11
C ALA A 133 19.60 -3.01 2.44
N GLU A 134 20.64 -3.45 1.71
CA GLU A 134 22.02 -2.98 1.96
C GLU A 134 22.26 -1.60 1.36
N ALA A 135 21.66 -1.31 0.22
CA ALA A 135 21.83 -0.03 -0.46
C ALA A 135 20.86 1.03 0.04
N ASP A 136 19.76 0.63 0.67
CA ASP A 136 18.76 1.53 1.20
C ASP A 136 19.26 2.18 2.49
N GLU A 137 18.86 3.42 2.73
CA GLU A 137 19.23 4.13 3.95
C GLU A 137 18.75 3.41 5.21
N MET A 138 17.72 2.59 5.08
CA MET A 138 17.16 1.82 6.18
C MET A 138 17.78 0.42 6.27
N GLY A 139 18.72 0.12 5.40
CA GLY A 139 19.30 -1.22 5.31
C GLY A 139 19.83 -1.75 6.62
N GLY A 140 20.62 -0.97 7.34
CA GLY A 140 21.15 -1.38 8.63
C GLY A 140 20.05 -1.66 9.65
N THR A 141 19.06 -0.80 9.69
CA THR A 141 17.92 -0.96 10.59
C THR A 141 17.11 -2.20 10.23
N LEU A 142 16.93 -2.45 8.93
CA LEU A 142 16.20 -3.62 8.48
C LEU A 142 16.95 -4.91 8.82
N GLU A 143 18.26 -4.91 8.73
CA GLU A 143 19.07 -6.05 9.12
C GLU A 143 18.93 -6.33 10.60
N GLU A 144 18.90 -5.30 11.43
CA GLU A 144 18.69 -5.45 12.85
C GLU A 144 17.32 -6.06 13.15
N LEU A 145 16.32 -5.66 12.41
CA LEU A 145 14.96 -6.19 12.57
C LEU A 145 14.84 -7.64 12.12
N LEU A 146 15.58 -8.01 11.08
CA LEU A 146 15.48 -9.34 10.48
C LEU A 146 16.45 -10.32 11.10
N GLY A 147 17.68 -9.90 11.27
CA GLY A 147 18.73 -10.79 11.66
C GLY A 147 19.46 -10.39 12.92
N GLY A 148 19.02 -9.33 13.54
CA GLY A 148 19.71 -8.80 14.70
C GLY A 148 19.87 -9.85 15.79
N GLY A 149 21.07 -10.15 16.11
CA GLY A 149 21.35 -11.11 17.15
C GLY A 149 21.54 -12.53 16.68
N GLU A 150 21.62 -12.76 15.42
CA GLU A 150 21.90 -14.09 14.91
C GLU A 150 23.29 -14.58 15.24
N ASP A 151 24.15 -13.73 15.56
CA ASP A 151 25.53 -14.05 15.84
C ASP A 151 25.75 -14.77 17.14
#